data_e6a8946898d2213d7d52a8802ae33295
#
_entry.id   e6a8946898d2213d7d52a8802ae33295
#
_cell.length_a   1.000
_cell.length_b   1.000
_cell.length_c   1.000
_cell.angle_alpha   90.00
_cell.angle_beta   90.00
_cell.angle_gamma   90.00
#
_symmetry.space_group_name_H-M   'P 1'
#
loop_
_entity.id
_entity.type
_entity.pdbx_description
1 polymer ?
#
loop_
_entity_poly.entity_id
_entity_poly.type
_entity_poly.pdbx_seq_one_letter_code
_entity_poly.pdbx_strand_id
1 'polypeptide(L)'
;MKKVNLLAAAVLAAAFAMPAQADYTPNAYFGGFLRTGVQSKSLFADDAEKAHLGRLGYEPGTYGEIVLGTDIAKVDETVWSVSSRVGYRADKNWDWYTQNDSGSHIAFREYFLNVKGFFDFDKDANIWTGKRFYRDDTYVNDLRYYDLSGLGAGVENISLGEGKLSLAWLRRDESRDYLWDSTVDASYVATDTDGKRLDKDGKVKSFGTVNFLDVKYAFPVWDGGNLQLRHTSMIPHRNSDSYFEYAHAEHDYKGAQRYSVAFNQGFSLGWNKTEIIYDHGSNVNWGAFGNGGWIDPSGCSNKAYRWSLFNFGVVNFTERFGLAHNLYMTYSSGYDNTINSTNATDKKSDKAFQLTLRPFYQLTKMTKLELEGAFYTHTTKSYFKNDANDAWAGTKNSNAQGQKLSLAYVISPDASNFWSKPEIQFFVTYLHGNENGLEFSEYGSSAYQIHVDSASAPVIHEGTKTTNTVIFGVHGEAWW
;
A
#
# COMPACT_ATOMS: atom_id res chain seq x y z
N MET A 1 0.37 30.30 7.68
CA MET A 1 -0.69 29.98 8.67
C MET A 1 -2.10 30.41 8.26
N LYS A 2 -2.36 31.62 7.73
CA LYS A 2 -3.75 32.06 7.40
C LYS A 2 -4.44 31.30 6.26
N LYS A 3 -3.71 30.72 5.29
CA LYS A 3 -4.32 30.07 4.11
C LYS A 3 -4.79 28.62 4.35
N VAL A 4 -4.14 27.87 5.24
CA VAL A 4 -4.53 26.47 5.53
C VAL A 4 -5.74 26.41 6.45
N ASN A 5 -5.79 27.31 7.44
CA ASN A 5 -6.97 27.41 8.30
C ASN A 5 -8.22 27.89 7.54
N LEU A 6 -8.03 28.70 6.47
CA LEU A 6 -9.14 29.13 5.60
C LEU A 6 -9.67 27.97 4.74
N LEU A 7 -8.80 27.04 4.29
CA LEU A 7 -9.24 25.92 3.44
C LEU A 7 -10.00 24.87 4.26
N ALA A 8 -9.50 24.53 5.45
CA ALA A 8 -10.19 23.62 6.36
C ALA A 8 -11.52 24.24 6.88
N ALA A 9 -11.52 25.53 7.20
CA ALA A 9 -12.73 26.24 7.55
C ALA A 9 -13.68 26.43 6.36
N ALA A 10 -13.16 26.58 5.12
CA ALA A 10 -13.99 26.70 3.92
C ALA A 10 -14.60 25.35 3.53
N VAL A 11 -13.91 24.24 3.70
CA VAL A 11 -14.46 22.89 3.48
C VAL A 11 -15.52 22.57 4.54
N LEU A 12 -15.28 22.92 5.81
CA LEU A 12 -16.28 22.83 6.87
C LEU A 12 -17.46 23.77 6.61
N ALA A 13 -17.21 25.03 6.24
CA ALA A 13 -18.26 26.00 5.95
C ALA A 13 -19.06 25.64 4.66
N ALA A 14 -18.41 25.10 3.65
CA ALA A 14 -19.09 24.60 2.45
C ALA A 14 -19.96 23.35 2.74
N ALA A 15 -19.54 22.51 3.66
CA ALA A 15 -20.35 21.36 4.14
C ALA A 15 -21.60 21.82 4.91
N PHE A 16 -21.57 23.01 5.51
CA PHE A 16 -22.71 23.57 6.28
C PHE A 16 -23.47 24.70 5.58
N ALA A 17 -22.96 25.24 4.45
CA ALA A 17 -23.58 26.34 3.70
C ALA A 17 -24.36 25.87 2.47
N MET A 18 -24.97 24.70 2.49
CA MET A 18 -25.83 24.26 1.40
C MET A 18 -27.12 25.02 1.36
N PRO A 19 -27.61 25.45 0.17
CA PRO A 19 -28.96 25.96 0.05
C PRO A 19 -29.92 24.84 0.47
N ALA A 20 -30.71 25.10 1.49
CA ALA A 20 -31.73 24.19 1.96
C ALA A 20 -32.67 23.87 0.79
N GLN A 21 -32.60 22.68 0.24
CA GLN A 21 -33.76 22.07 -0.38
C GLN A 21 -34.75 21.85 0.77
N ALA A 22 -35.91 22.46 0.71
CA ALA A 22 -36.77 22.77 1.85
C ALA A 22 -37.20 21.61 2.77
N ASP A 23 -36.95 20.35 2.41
CA ASP A 23 -37.36 19.17 3.16
C ASP A 23 -36.26 18.09 3.34
N TYR A 24 -34.97 18.42 3.06
CA TYR A 24 -33.90 17.43 3.20
C TYR A 24 -32.90 17.83 4.29
N THR A 25 -32.78 17.00 5.33
CA THR A 25 -31.73 17.14 6.34
C THR A 25 -30.51 16.32 5.90
N PRO A 26 -29.38 16.98 5.56
CA PRO A 26 -28.15 16.26 5.17
C PRO A 26 -27.68 15.34 6.30
N ASN A 27 -27.34 14.11 5.95
CA ASN A 27 -26.67 13.20 6.88
C ASN A 27 -25.16 13.44 6.78
N ALA A 28 -24.59 14.11 7.78
CA ALA A 28 -23.17 14.35 7.86
C ALA A 28 -22.50 13.27 8.74
N TYR A 29 -21.34 12.82 8.33
CA TYR A 29 -20.53 11.91 9.13
C TYR A 29 -19.10 12.44 9.30
N PHE A 30 -18.55 12.11 10.44
CA PHE A 30 -17.19 12.41 10.84
C PHE A 30 -16.53 11.13 11.31
N GLY A 31 -15.33 10.88 10.82
CA GLY A 31 -14.57 9.71 11.20
C GLY A 31 -13.08 9.99 11.16
N GLY A 32 -12.29 9.06 11.59
CA GLY A 32 -10.85 9.25 11.55
C GLY A 32 -10.06 8.04 12.01
N PHE A 33 -8.75 8.22 11.89
CA PHE A 33 -7.72 7.30 12.36
C PHE A 33 -6.58 8.10 12.95
N LEU A 34 -6.04 7.64 14.06
CA LEU A 34 -4.83 8.19 14.68
C LEU A 34 -3.97 7.05 15.18
N ARG A 35 -2.67 7.13 14.90
CA ARG A 35 -1.66 6.37 15.60
C ARG A 35 -0.50 7.28 16.00
N THR A 36 0.06 7.03 17.17
CA THR A 36 1.23 7.76 17.67
C THR A 36 1.94 6.91 18.70
N GLY A 37 3.25 7.07 18.82
CA GLY A 37 4.00 6.29 19.79
C GLY A 37 5.40 6.80 20.02
N VAL A 38 6.01 6.31 21.12
CA VAL A 38 7.41 6.53 21.46
C VAL A 38 8.07 5.20 21.79
N GLN A 39 9.28 5.03 21.33
CA GLN A 39 10.05 3.81 21.56
C GLN A 39 11.53 4.11 21.86
N SER A 40 12.20 3.13 22.49
CA SER A 40 13.57 3.28 23.02
C SER A 40 14.65 3.46 21.96
N LYS A 41 14.36 3.10 20.70
CA LYS A 41 15.27 3.29 19.57
C LYS A 41 14.52 4.01 18.47
N SER A 42 15.15 5.03 17.90
CA SER A 42 14.69 5.64 16.65
C SER A 42 15.01 4.68 15.51
N LEU A 43 14.25 3.63 15.40
CA LEU A 43 14.20 2.88 14.17
C LEU A 43 13.21 3.65 13.31
N PHE A 44 13.66 4.29 12.27
CA PHE A 44 12.78 4.63 11.17
C PHE A 44 12.40 3.29 10.54
N ALA A 45 11.42 2.62 11.16
CA ALA A 45 10.82 1.47 10.57
C ALA A 45 10.20 1.94 9.27
N ASP A 46 10.82 1.59 8.18
CA ASP A 46 10.19 1.75 6.88
C ASP A 46 8.87 0.97 6.92
N ASP A 47 7.83 1.51 6.28
CA ASP A 47 6.55 0.82 6.15
C ASP A 47 6.70 -0.62 5.61
N ALA A 48 7.80 -0.90 4.90
CA ALA A 48 8.13 -2.23 4.41
C ALA A 48 8.40 -3.27 5.51
N GLU A 49 9.03 -2.91 6.62
CA GLU A 49 9.40 -3.90 7.65
C GLU A 49 8.19 -4.37 8.47
N LYS A 50 7.26 -3.48 8.82
CA LYS A 50 6.01 -3.90 9.46
C LYS A 50 5.14 -4.75 8.54
N ALA A 51 5.17 -4.50 7.23
CA ALA A 51 4.50 -5.33 6.24
C ALA A 51 5.05 -6.77 6.25
N HIS A 52 6.31 -6.96 6.60
CA HIS A 52 6.96 -8.27 6.67
C HIS A 52 6.87 -8.93 8.04
N LEU A 53 6.99 -8.15 9.12
CA LEU A 53 7.14 -8.67 10.48
C LEU A 53 5.98 -8.32 11.42
N GLY A 54 4.89 -7.74 10.90
CA GLY A 54 3.74 -7.35 11.71
C GLY A 54 3.92 -6.04 12.45
N ARG A 55 2.80 -5.46 12.88
CA ARG A 55 2.72 -4.09 13.41
C ARG A 55 2.99 -3.98 14.91
N LEU A 56 2.66 -5.00 15.70
CA LEU A 56 2.70 -4.90 17.17
C LEU A 56 4.10 -4.55 17.66
N GLY A 57 4.21 -3.43 18.39
CA GLY A 57 5.47 -2.98 18.94
C GLY A 57 6.52 -2.54 17.91
N TYR A 58 6.08 -2.11 16.71
CA TYR A 58 6.98 -1.74 15.60
C TYR A 58 6.43 -0.61 14.72
N GLU A 59 5.70 0.33 15.28
CA GLU A 59 5.16 1.50 14.55
C GLU A 59 5.52 2.81 15.26
N PRO A 60 6.80 3.23 15.20
CA PRO A 60 7.17 4.55 15.71
C PRO A 60 6.68 5.60 14.71
N GLY A 61 6.15 6.65 15.17
CA GLY A 61 5.76 7.78 14.33
C GLY A 61 4.30 8.13 14.51
N THR A 62 3.98 9.33 14.06
CA THR A 62 2.64 9.86 14.15
C THR A 62 2.01 9.88 12.77
N TYR A 63 0.86 9.25 12.66
CA TYR A 63 0.03 9.28 11.48
C TYR A 63 -1.43 9.48 11.87
N GLY A 64 -2.14 10.35 11.17
CA GLY A 64 -3.55 10.59 11.42
C GLY A 64 -4.32 10.82 10.12
N GLU A 65 -5.61 10.51 10.15
CA GLU A 65 -6.54 10.80 9.07
C GLU A 65 -7.83 11.38 9.67
N ILE A 66 -8.40 12.36 8.98
CA ILE A 66 -9.72 12.90 9.28
C ILE A 66 -10.59 12.64 8.06
N VAL A 67 -11.74 12.04 8.26
CA VAL A 67 -12.75 11.78 7.24
C VAL A 67 -13.97 12.65 7.51
N LEU A 68 -14.36 13.40 6.50
CA LEU A 68 -15.56 14.25 6.50
C LEU A 68 -16.41 13.88 5.31
N GLY A 69 -17.68 13.66 5.52
CA GLY A 69 -18.61 13.40 4.44
C GLY A 69 -20.03 13.90 4.77
N THR A 70 -20.80 14.15 3.74
CA THR A 70 -22.19 14.56 3.89
C THR A 70 -22.98 14.23 2.63
N ASP A 71 -24.25 13.97 2.82
CA ASP A 71 -25.20 13.96 1.72
C ASP A 71 -25.46 15.40 1.29
N ILE A 72 -25.39 15.66 -0.02
CA ILE A 72 -25.51 17.01 -0.59
C ILE A 72 -26.84 17.25 -1.30
N ALA A 73 -27.49 16.17 -1.76
CA ALA A 73 -28.80 16.23 -2.38
C ALA A 73 -29.52 14.90 -2.26
N LYS A 74 -30.86 14.94 -2.25
CA LYS A 74 -31.72 13.79 -2.35
C LYS A 74 -32.86 14.10 -3.32
N VAL A 75 -33.05 13.23 -4.29
CA VAL A 75 -34.19 13.28 -5.22
C VAL A 75 -34.83 11.90 -5.21
N ASP A 76 -36.04 11.80 -4.72
CA ASP A 76 -36.71 10.54 -4.44
C ASP A 76 -35.87 9.60 -3.57
N GLU A 77 -35.48 8.44 -4.07
CA GLU A 77 -34.61 7.49 -3.38
C GLU A 77 -33.13 7.67 -3.70
N THR A 78 -32.81 8.58 -4.63
CA THR A 78 -31.42 8.82 -5.07
C THR A 78 -30.75 9.83 -4.15
N VAL A 79 -29.65 9.39 -3.52
CA VAL A 79 -28.85 10.21 -2.59
C VAL A 79 -27.50 10.52 -3.23
N TRP A 80 -27.14 11.79 -3.23
CA TRP A 80 -25.83 12.32 -3.66
C TRP A 80 -25.02 12.67 -2.43
N SER A 81 -23.82 12.14 -2.31
CA SER A 81 -22.93 12.40 -1.18
C SER A 81 -21.51 12.73 -1.62
N VAL A 82 -20.82 13.50 -0.79
CA VAL A 82 -19.39 13.80 -0.94
C VAL A 82 -18.62 13.26 0.25
N SER A 83 -17.40 12.80 0.01
CA SER A 83 -16.48 12.38 1.04
C SER A 83 -15.10 12.96 0.82
N SER A 84 -14.42 13.34 1.89
CA SER A 84 -13.05 13.82 1.89
C SER A 84 -12.26 13.18 3.03
N ARG A 85 -11.00 12.80 2.75
CA ARG A 85 -10.06 12.29 3.73
C ARG A 85 -8.76 13.08 3.65
N VAL A 86 -8.36 13.66 4.76
CA VAL A 86 -7.09 14.36 4.91
C VAL A 86 -6.19 13.52 5.80
N GLY A 87 -5.02 13.17 5.28
CA GLY A 87 -3.99 12.45 6.02
C GLY A 87 -2.88 13.39 6.48
N TYR A 88 -2.37 13.16 7.67
CA TYR A 88 -1.20 13.81 8.24
C TYR A 88 -0.19 12.76 8.71
N ARG A 89 1.08 12.97 8.36
CA ARG A 89 2.21 12.16 8.83
C ARG A 89 3.28 13.08 9.37
N ALA A 90 3.81 12.77 10.56
CA ALA A 90 4.98 13.41 11.12
C ALA A 90 6.08 12.36 11.28
N ASP A 91 7.19 12.55 10.61
CA ASP A 91 8.38 11.68 10.69
C ASP A 91 9.31 12.12 11.82
N LYS A 92 9.10 13.31 12.38
CA LYS A 92 9.85 13.86 13.50
C LYS A 92 8.94 14.12 14.71
N ASN A 93 9.47 13.88 15.89
CA ASN A 93 8.71 13.87 17.14
C ASN A 93 8.73 15.21 17.91
N TRP A 94 9.26 16.28 17.31
CA TRP A 94 9.30 17.59 17.95
C TRP A 94 8.06 18.40 17.59
N ASP A 95 7.47 19.07 18.57
CA ASP A 95 6.20 19.82 18.47
C ASP A 95 6.26 21.03 17.51
N TRP A 96 7.45 21.55 17.22
CA TRP A 96 7.67 22.70 16.35
C TRP A 96 7.76 22.36 14.85
N TYR A 97 7.75 21.08 14.47
CA TYR A 97 7.80 20.72 13.06
C TYR A 97 6.47 20.99 12.35
N THR A 98 6.53 21.83 11.32
CA THR A 98 5.39 22.20 10.48
C THR A 98 5.45 21.46 9.15
N GLN A 99 4.39 21.59 8.35
CA GLN A 99 4.34 20.99 7.00
C GLN A 99 5.46 21.48 6.04
N ASN A 100 6.17 22.55 6.39
CA ASN A 100 7.28 23.10 5.58
C ASN A 100 8.62 22.49 5.97
N ASP A 101 8.67 21.75 7.08
CA ASP A 101 9.87 21.04 7.50
C ASP A 101 9.94 19.69 6.80
N SER A 102 11.13 19.30 6.38
CA SER A 102 11.35 17.97 5.81
C SER A 102 11.01 16.90 6.85
N GLY A 103 9.85 16.26 6.74
CA GLY A 103 9.40 15.22 7.64
C GLY A 103 7.96 15.33 8.13
N SER A 104 7.22 16.36 7.72
CA SER A 104 5.77 16.46 7.98
C SER A 104 5.00 16.59 6.67
N HIS A 105 4.01 15.73 6.47
CA HIS A 105 3.26 15.67 5.23
C HIS A 105 1.76 15.75 5.50
N ILE A 106 1.07 16.62 4.74
CA ILE A 106 -0.39 16.67 4.69
C ILE A 106 -0.82 16.34 3.27
N ALA A 107 -1.76 15.42 3.13
CA ALA A 107 -2.29 15.01 1.84
C ALA A 107 -3.81 14.90 1.84
N PHE A 108 -4.46 15.39 0.79
CA PHE A 108 -5.83 15.01 0.48
C PHE A 108 -5.80 13.62 -0.14
N ARG A 109 -6.09 12.60 0.65
CA ARG A 109 -6.00 11.19 0.26
C ARG A 109 -7.22 10.73 -0.51
N GLU A 110 -8.40 11.23 -0.11
CA GLU A 110 -9.66 10.97 -0.82
C GLU A 110 -10.45 12.25 -0.94
N TYR A 111 -11.11 12.44 -2.06
CA TYR A 111 -12.31 13.26 -2.21
C TYR A 111 -13.08 12.79 -3.46
N PHE A 112 -14.31 12.40 -3.26
CA PHE A 112 -15.13 11.83 -4.32
C PHE A 112 -16.60 12.13 -4.10
N LEU A 113 -17.32 12.11 -5.21
CA LEU A 113 -18.78 12.15 -5.27
C LEU A 113 -19.30 10.73 -5.39
N ASN A 114 -20.39 10.43 -4.68
CA ASN A 114 -21.07 9.15 -4.73
C ASN A 114 -22.57 9.37 -4.93
N VAL A 115 -23.22 8.52 -5.74
CA VAL A 115 -24.66 8.53 -6.02
C VAL A 115 -25.21 7.15 -5.78
N LYS A 116 -26.06 6.98 -4.78
CA LYS A 116 -26.74 5.73 -4.45
C LYS A 116 -28.23 5.81 -4.78
N GLY A 117 -28.82 4.69 -5.20
CA GLY A 117 -30.25 4.60 -5.52
C GLY A 117 -30.65 5.17 -6.88
N PHE A 118 -29.66 5.48 -7.75
CA PHE A 118 -29.93 6.03 -9.08
C PHE A 118 -30.62 5.05 -10.03
N PHE A 119 -30.24 3.78 -9.98
CA PHE A 119 -30.81 2.78 -10.89
C PHE A 119 -32.15 2.27 -10.36
N ASP A 120 -33.19 2.30 -11.19
CA ASP A 120 -34.50 1.81 -10.80
C ASP A 120 -34.54 0.29 -10.59
N PHE A 121 -33.69 -0.42 -11.31
CA PHE A 121 -33.56 -1.88 -11.19
C PHE A 121 -32.74 -2.34 -10.00
N ASP A 122 -31.93 -1.44 -9.37
CA ASP A 122 -31.08 -1.77 -8.22
C ASP A 122 -30.74 -0.52 -7.39
N LYS A 123 -31.47 -0.34 -6.29
CA LYS A 123 -31.28 0.80 -5.38
C LYS A 123 -30.05 0.66 -4.49
N ASP A 124 -29.42 -0.51 -4.41
CA ASP A 124 -28.17 -0.73 -3.67
C ASP A 124 -26.92 -0.38 -4.48
N ALA A 125 -27.05 -0.38 -5.80
CA ALA A 125 -25.96 0.02 -6.67
C ALA A 125 -25.60 1.50 -6.49
N ASN A 126 -24.32 1.79 -6.53
CA ASN A 126 -23.82 3.15 -6.42
C ASN A 126 -22.82 3.49 -7.52
N ILE A 127 -22.88 4.75 -7.96
CA ILE A 127 -21.94 5.34 -8.90
C ILE A 127 -21.00 6.24 -8.09
N TRP A 128 -19.72 6.22 -8.38
CA TRP A 128 -18.77 7.13 -7.76
C TRP A 128 -17.80 7.73 -8.79
N THR A 129 -17.28 8.92 -8.49
CA THR A 129 -16.19 9.54 -9.25
C THR A 129 -15.37 10.47 -8.36
N GLY A 130 -14.05 10.47 -8.58
CA GLY A 130 -13.10 11.28 -7.83
C GLY A 130 -11.89 10.48 -7.36
N LYS A 131 -11.16 11.03 -6.41
CA LYS A 131 -10.01 10.39 -5.79
C LYS A 131 -10.46 9.60 -4.57
N ARG A 132 -10.17 8.29 -4.55
CA ARG A 132 -10.53 7.44 -3.39
C ARG A 132 -9.50 6.34 -3.15
N PHE A 133 -9.56 5.76 -1.95
CA PHE A 133 -8.88 4.52 -1.67
C PHE A 133 -9.59 3.37 -2.42
N TYR A 134 -8.82 2.69 -3.23
CA TYR A 134 -9.25 1.51 -3.97
C TYR A 134 -8.22 0.42 -3.77
N ARG A 135 -8.24 -0.17 -2.54
CA ARG A 135 -7.18 -1.07 -2.07
C ARG A 135 -7.70 -2.16 -1.15
N ASP A 136 -6.93 -3.24 -1.07
CA ASP A 136 -7.06 -4.31 -0.09
C ASP A 136 -5.74 -4.41 0.69
N ASP A 137 -5.84 -4.50 2.01
CA ASP A 137 -4.72 -4.64 2.92
C ASP A 137 -5.01 -5.65 4.04
N THR A 138 -3.95 -6.10 4.72
CA THR A 138 -4.05 -6.95 5.90
C THR A 138 -3.77 -6.12 7.14
N TYR A 139 -4.63 -6.18 8.17
CA TYR A 139 -4.47 -5.36 9.36
C TYR A 139 -3.20 -5.71 10.16
N VAL A 140 -2.94 -7.00 10.41
CA VAL A 140 -1.85 -7.47 11.29
C VAL A 140 -0.48 -7.00 10.81
N ASN A 141 -0.30 -6.89 9.49
CA ASN A 141 0.96 -6.49 8.86
C ASN A 141 0.90 -5.14 8.15
N ASP A 142 -0.28 -4.53 8.01
CA ASP A 142 -0.49 -3.34 7.14
C ASP A 142 0.06 -3.56 5.72
N LEU A 143 -0.02 -4.81 5.24
CA LEU A 143 0.47 -5.18 3.92
C LEU A 143 -0.60 -4.88 2.88
N ARG A 144 -0.31 -3.90 2.02
CA ARG A 144 -1.17 -3.52 0.89
C ARG A 144 -0.83 -4.38 -0.30
N TYR A 145 -1.57 -5.44 -0.50
CA TYR A 145 -1.32 -6.37 -1.61
C TYR A 145 -2.11 -6.05 -2.89
N TYR A 146 -3.06 -5.14 -2.78
CA TYR A 146 -3.80 -4.54 -3.89
C TYR A 146 -4.02 -3.05 -3.59
N ASP A 147 -3.52 -2.17 -4.43
CA ASP A 147 -3.70 -0.72 -4.25
C ASP A 147 -3.70 0.00 -5.59
N LEU A 148 -4.87 0.38 -6.04
CA LEU A 148 -5.11 1.24 -7.20
C LEU A 148 -5.68 2.60 -6.78
N SER A 149 -5.49 2.99 -5.52
CA SER A 149 -6.00 4.26 -4.99
C SER A 149 -5.58 5.44 -5.85
N GLY A 150 -6.51 6.30 -6.19
CA GLY A 150 -6.27 7.44 -7.08
C GLY A 150 -7.55 8.00 -7.66
N LEU A 151 -7.42 8.75 -8.76
CA LEU A 151 -8.55 9.28 -9.53
C LEU A 151 -9.23 8.17 -10.32
N GLY A 152 -10.56 8.21 -10.36
CA GLY A 152 -11.33 7.22 -11.10
C GLY A 152 -12.82 7.45 -11.07
N ALA A 153 -13.53 6.49 -11.62
CA ALA A 153 -14.97 6.38 -11.58
C ALA A 153 -15.37 4.90 -11.59
N GLY A 154 -16.53 4.60 -11.05
CA GLY A 154 -17.01 3.22 -11.05
C GLY A 154 -18.49 3.09 -10.72
N VAL A 155 -18.99 1.90 -10.91
CA VAL A 155 -20.29 1.47 -10.44
C VAL A 155 -20.08 0.23 -9.59
N GLU A 156 -20.62 0.24 -8.38
CA GLU A 156 -20.42 -0.83 -7.40
C GLU A 156 -21.76 -1.40 -6.93
N ASN A 157 -21.70 -2.65 -6.50
CA ASN A 157 -22.82 -3.37 -5.88
C ASN A 157 -24.05 -3.60 -6.81
N ILE A 158 -23.84 -3.67 -8.12
CA ILE A 158 -24.91 -4.04 -9.06
C ILE A 158 -25.33 -5.48 -8.78
N SER A 159 -26.61 -5.71 -8.51
CA SER A 159 -27.17 -7.04 -8.30
C SER A 159 -27.13 -7.84 -9.61
N LEU A 160 -26.43 -8.98 -9.57
CA LEU A 160 -26.36 -9.90 -10.70
C LEU A 160 -26.53 -11.33 -10.17
N GLY A 161 -27.71 -11.92 -10.40
CA GLY A 161 -28.09 -13.15 -9.73
C GLY A 161 -28.08 -12.97 -8.20
N GLU A 162 -27.45 -13.91 -7.49
CA GLU A 162 -27.29 -13.82 -6.03
C GLU A 162 -26.07 -12.98 -5.60
N GLY A 163 -25.28 -12.50 -6.55
CA GLY A 163 -24.06 -11.78 -6.30
C GLY A 163 -24.14 -10.28 -6.57
N LYS A 164 -23.01 -9.61 -6.32
CA LYS A 164 -22.84 -8.19 -6.56
C LYS A 164 -21.65 -7.96 -7.51
N LEU A 165 -21.92 -7.26 -8.63
CA LEU A 165 -20.94 -6.86 -9.62
C LEU A 165 -20.47 -5.44 -9.32
N SER A 166 -19.15 -5.20 -9.44
CA SER A 166 -18.56 -3.86 -9.38
C SER A 166 -17.61 -3.67 -10.54
N LEU A 167 -17.63 -2.49 -11.16
CA LEU A 167 -16.79 -2.07 -12.27
C LEU A 167 -16.12 -0.76 -11.90
N ALA A 168 -14.83 -0.64 -12.15
CA ALA A 168 -14.11 0.60 -11.92
C ALA A 168 -13.09 0.87 -13.02
N TRP A 169 -12.93 2.16 -13.32
CA TRP A 169 -11.85 2.70 -14.11
C TRP A 169 -11.06 3.67 -13.23
N LEU A 170 -9.78 3.39 -13.05
CA LEU A 170 -8.86 4.25 -12.31
C LEU A 170 -7.73 4.69 -13.24
N ARG A 171 -7.21 5.87 -12.98
CA ARG A 171 -6.12 6.43 -13.77
C ARG A 171 -5.03 6.97 -12.86
N ARG A 172 -3.81 6.69 -13.22
CA ARG A 172 -2.62 7.31 -12.65
C ARG A 172 -1.86 8.04 -13.73
N ASP A 173 -1.47 9.26 -13.43
CA ASP A 173 -0.54 10.03 -14.24
C ASP A 173 0.83 9.91 -13.57
N GLU A 174 1.76 9.26 -14.26
CA GLU A 174 3.14 9.18 -13.81
C GLU A 174 3.82 10.53 -14.01
N SER A 175 3.86 11.31 -12.96
CA SER A 175 4.74 12.46 -12.87
C SER A 175 6.07 12.00 -12.28
N ARG A 176 6.95 11.61 -13.06
CA ARG A 176 8.07 11.32 -12.99
C ARG A 176 9.27 11.44 -12.29
N ASP A 177 9.59 11.24 -11.14
CA ASP A 177 10.88 11.36 -10.45
C ASP A 177 11.76 10.09 -10.50
N TYR A 178 11.32 9.00 -11.16
CA TYR A 178 11.92 7.67 -11.04
C TYR A 178 12.45 7.03 -12.32
N LEU A 179 12.64 7.82 -13.36
CA LEU A 179 13.44 7.37 -14.50
C LEU A 179 14.88 7.78 -14.29
N TRP A 180 15.53 7.17 -13.33
CA TRP A 180 16.97 7.13 -13.25
C TRP A 180 17.47 6.11 -14.28
N ASP A 181 17.50 6.52 -15.53
CA ASP A 181 18.38 5.89 -16.49
C ASP A 181 19.73 6.58 -16.40
N SER A 182 20.68 5.93 -15.78
CA SER A 182 22.06 6.40 -15.69
C SER A 182 22.77 6.47 -17.05
N THR A 183 22.12 5.99 -18.12
CA THR A 183 22.64 6.03 -19.48
C THR A 183 22.21 7.26 -20.28
N VAL A 184 21.25 8.05 -19.78
CA VAL A 184 20.95 9.35 -20.39
C VAL A 184 21.96 10.35 -19.87
N ASP A 185 22.81 10.82 -20.78
CA ASP A 185 23.75 11.91 -20.51
C ASP A 185 23.04 13.07 -19.83
N ALA A 186 23.38 13.32 -18.58
CA ALA A 186 22.74 14.33 -17.72
C ALA A 186 22.84 15.76 -18.33
N SER A 187 23.67 15.94 -19.35
CA SER A 187 23.84 17.22 -20.07
C SER A 187 22.64 17.61 -20.95
N TYR A 188 21.74 16.68 -21.24
CA TYR A 188 20.57 16.92 -22.10
C TYR A 188 19.25 17.07 -21.37
N VAL A 189 19.23 17.00 -20.04
CA VAL A 189 18.00 17.10 -19.26
C VAL A 189 17.90 18.47 -18.61
N ALA A 190 17.14 19.37 -19.19
CA ALA A 190 16.75 20.59 -18.50
C ALA A 190 15.84 20.23 -17.31
N THR A 191 16.20 20.69 -16.13
CA THR A 191 15.38 20.58 -14.92
C THR A 191 14.90 21.97 -14.51
N ASP A 192 13.71 22.05 -13.90
CA ASP A 192 13.27 23.26 -13.22
C ASP A 192 14.03 23.46 -11.89
N THR A 193 13.70 24.54 -11.19
CA THR A 193 14.29 24.87 -9.87
C THR A 193 14.04 23.82 -8.78
N ASP A 194 13.06 22.94 -8.98
CA ASP A 194 12.69 21.87 -8.07
C ASP A 194 13.27 20.50 -8.51
N GLY A 195 14.14 20.50 -9.54
CA GLY A 195 14.74 19.29 -10.09
C GLY A 195 13.82 18.46 -10.99
N LYS A 196 12.64 18.96 -11.35
CA LYS A 196 11.72 18.29 -12.26
C LYS A 196 12.17 18.44 -13.71
N ARG A 197 12.12 17.37 -14.46
CA ARG A 197 12.52 17.38 -15.87
C ARG A 197 11.52 18.16 -16.72
N LEU A 198 12.06 18.98 -17.62
CA LEU A 198 11.30 19.79 -18.54
C LEU A 198 11.31 19.15 -19.95
N ASP A 199 10.21 19.34 -20.67
CA ASP A 199 10.17 19.00 -22.09
C ASP A 199 10.92 20.06 -22.95
N LYS A 200 10.93 19.85 -24.26
CA LYS A 200 11.51 20.79 -25.23
C LYS A 200 10.92 22.20 -25.17
N ASP A 201 9.72 22.36 -24.60
CA ASP A 201 9.01 23.63 -24.45
C ASP A 201 9.15 24.22 -23.04
N GLY A 202 9.99 23.61 -22.18
CA GLY A 202 10.25 24.07 -20.82
C GLY A 202 9.10 23.77 -19.84
N LYS A 203 8.21 22.82 -20.14
CA LYS A 203 7.10 22.43 -19.28
C LYS A 203 7.36 21.08 -18.64
N VAL A 204 6.99 20.95 -17.37
CA VAL A 204 6.95 19.63 -16.70
C VAL A 204 5.88 18.78 -17.33
N LYS A 205 6.25 17.69 -17.99
CA LYS A 205 5.30 16.74 -18.60
C LYS A 205 5.26 15.42 -17.85
N SER A 206 4.06 14.88 -17.77
CA SER A 206 3.82 13.49 -17.40
C SER A 206 4.35 12.57 -18.51
N PHE A 207 5.19 11.61 -18.16
CA PHE A 207 5.81 10.67 -19.12
C PHE A 207 4.83 9.64 -19.68
N GLY A 208 3.73 9.42 -19.01
CA GLY A 208 2.72 8.47 -19.42
C GLY A 208 1.54 8.46 -18.48
N THR A 209 0.52 7.77 -18.87
CA THR A 209 -0.65 7.49 -18.04
C THR A 209 -0.89 6.00 -17.98
N VAL A 210 -1.40 5.54 -16.85
CA VAL A 210 -1.83 4.17 -16.69
C VAL A 210 -3.30 4.14 -16.36
N ASN A 211 -4.06 3.41 -17.16
CA ASN A 211 -5.45 3.14 -16.89
C ASN A 211 -5.58 1.74 -16.31
N PHE A 212 -6.39 1.60 -15.26
CA PHE A 212 -6.75 0.32 -14.69
C PHE A 212 -8.25 0.12 -14.90
N LEU A 213 -8.60 -1.00 -15.49
CA LEU A 213 -9.99 -1.46 -15.57
C LEU A 213 -10.14 -2.64 -14.61
N ASP A 214 -11.04 -2.49 -13.64
CA ASP A 214 -11.27 -3.48 -12.61
C ASP A 214 -12.70 -4.00 -12.65
N VAL A 215 -12.84 -5.31 -12.61
CA VAL A 215 -14.12 -6.02 -12.57
C VAL A 215 -14.09 -6.96 -11.39
N LYS A 216 -15.05 -6.83 -10.49
CA LYS A 216 -15.21 -7.65 -9.30
C LYS A 216 -16.62 -8.20 -9.21
N TYR A 217 -16.74 -9.50 -9.03
CA TYR A 217 -18.02 -10.17 -8.77
C TYR A 217 -17.91 -11.01 -7.50
N ALA A 218 -18.79 -10.73 -6.54
CA ALA A 218 -18.82 -11.42 -5.26
C ALA A 218 -20.19 -12.03 -5.04
N PHE A 219 -20.25 -13.30 -4.66
CA PHE A 219 -21.50 -14.03 -4.47
C PHE A 219 -21.43 -15.02 -3.31
N PRO A 220 -22.54 -15.27 -2.60
CA PRO A 220 -22.60 -16.24 -1.54
C PRO A 220 -22.43 -17.65 -2.11
N VAL A 221 -21.75 -18.53 -1.39
CA VAL A 221 -21.55 -19.95 -1.77
C VAL A 221 -22.12 -20.90 -0.75
N TRP A 222 -22.10 -20.52 0.54
CA TRP A 222 -22.75 -21.20 1.65
C TRP A 222 -22.94 -20.23 2.81
N ASP A 223 -23.54 -20.67 3.89
CA ASP A 223 -23.79 -19.81 5.06
C ASP A 223 -22.50 -19.20 5.62
N GLY A 224 -22.46 -17.87 5.67
CA GLY A 224 -21.28 -17.10 6.05
C GLY A 224 -20.13 -17.12 5.04
N GLY A 225 -20.25 -17.86 3.91
CA GLY A 225 -19.22 -17.97 2.88
C GLY A 225 -19.52 -17.12 1.64
N ASN A 226 -18.54 -16.32 1.21
CA ASN A 226 -18.60 -15.49 0.02
C ASN A 226 -17.37 -15.73 -0.87
N LEU A 227 -17.61 -16.03 -2.15
CA LEU A 227 -16.56 -16.13 -3.16
C LEU A 227 -16.51 -14.83 -3.95
N GLN A 228 -15.32 -14.27 -4.11
CA GLN A 228 -15.07 -13.10 -4.94
C GLN A 228 -14.14 -13.47 -6.09
N LEU A 229 -14.57 -13.16 -7.30
CA LEU A 229 -13.75 -13.22 -8.51
C LEU A 229 -13.41 -11.79 -8.90
N ARG A 230 -12.14 -11.54 -9.22
CA ARG A 230 -11.68 -10.22 -9.65
C ARG A 230 -10.72 -10.31 -10.81
N HIS A 231 -10.89 -9.42 -11.75
CA HIS A 231 -9.97 -9.22 -12.88
C HIS A 231 -9.63 -7.74 -12.97
N THR A 232 -8.33 -7.44 -13.08
CA THR A 232 -7.83 -6.07 -13.25
C THR A 232 -6.87 -6.04 -14.44
N SER A 233 -7.13 -5.15 -15.40
CA SER A 233 -6.26 -4.86 -16.52
C SER A 233 -5.49 -3.56 -16.28
N MET A 234 -4.19 -3.59 -16.38
CA MET A 234 -3.31 -2.42 -16.43
C MET A 234 -3.01 -2.08 -17.90
N ILE A 235 -3.41 -0.91 -18.32
CA ILE A 235 -3.30 -0.44 -19.71
C ILE A 235 -2.46 0.85 -19.70
N PRO A 236 -1.15 0.76 -19.96
CA PRO A 236 -0.31 1.95 -20.04
C PRO A 236 -0.59 2.68 -21.36
N HIS A 237 -0.54 4.01 -21.29
CA HIS A 237 -0.64 4.87 -22.45
C HIS A 237 0.57 5.80 -22.50
N ARG A 238 1.29 5.76 -23.61
CA ARG A 238 2.44 6.63 -23.87
C ARG A 238 1.95 7.95 -24.41
N ASN A 239 2.44 9.06 -23.87
CA ASN A 239 2.28 10.36 -24.50
C ASN A 239 3.28 10.48 -25.66
N SER A 240 2.77 10.65 -26.89
CA SER A 240 3.56 10.74 -28.12
C SER A 240 4.59 11.88 -28.14
N ASP A 241 4.39 12.90 -27.27
CA ASP A 241 5.26 14.07 -27.15
C ASP A 241 6.29 13.95 -26.02
N SER A 242 6.47 12.79 -25.43
CA SER A 242 7.42 12.62 -24.34
C SER A 242 8.85 12.45 -24.86
N TYR A 243 9.81 13.05 -24.15
CA TYR A 243 11.26 12.92 -24.36
C TYR A 243 11.74 11.46 -24.50
N PHE A 244 10.96 10.50 -24.01
CA PHE A 244 11.18 9.07 -24.15
C PHE A 244 11.26 8.56 -25.57
N GLU A 245 10.68 9.28 -26.53
CA GLU A 245 10.78 8.90 -27.95
C GLU A 245 12.23 8.91 -28.46
N TYR A 246 13.10 9.69 -27.82
CA TYR A 246 14.51 9.80 -28.21
C TYR A 246 15.44 8.80 -27.51
N ALA A 247 15.18 8.46 -26.27
CA ALA A 247 16.10 7.65 -25.47
C ALA A 247 15.81 6.15 -25.52
N HIS A 248 14.55 5.75 -25.73
CA HIS A 248 14.10 4.34 -25.65
C HIS A 248 13.00 4.03 -26.67
N ALA A 249 13.24 4.30 -27.94
CA ALA A 249 12.31 4.00 -29.04
C ALA A 249 11.89 2.51 -29.13
N GLU A 250 12.59 1.64 -28.42
CA GLU A 250 12.39 0.17 -28.48
C GLU A 250 11.56 -0.39 -27.30
N HIS A 251 11.21 0.42 -26.29
CA HIS A 251 10.46 -0.07 -25.13
C HIS A 251 8.96 0.13 -25.32
N ASP A 252 8.30 -0.89 -25.82
CA ASP A 252 6.84 -0.98 -25.78
C ASP A 252 6.36 -1.08 -24.33
N TYR A 253 5.66 -0.06 -23.84
CA TYR A 253 4.93 -0.11 -22.58
C TYR A 253 3.86 -1.21 -22.66
N LYS A 254 4.15 -2.34 -22.05
CA LYS A 254 3.25 -3.48 -22.07
C LYS A 254 2.34 -3.45 -20.85
N GLY A 255 1.10 -3.84 -21.06
CA GLY A 255 0.13 -3.94 -19.99
C GLY A 255 0.38 -5.14 -19.07
N ALA A 256 -0.38 -5.20 -18.00
CA ALA A 256 -0.41 -6.34 -17.11
C ALA A 256 -1.85 -6.73 -16.79
N GLN A 257 -2.03 -7.98 -16.36
CA GLN A 257 -3.31 -8.55 -15.99
C GLN A 257 -3.20 -9.16 -14.60
N ARG A 258 -4.19 -8.94 -13.77
CA ARG A 258 -4.36 -9.61 -12.49
C ARG A 258 -5.66 -10.38 -12.49
N TYR A 259 -5.60 -11.60 -12.00
CA TYR A 259 -6.75 -12.44 -11.70
C TYR A 259 -6.69 -12.84 -10.25
N SER A 260 -7.77 -12.69 -9.51
CA SER A 260 -7.83 -13.19 -8.15
C SER A 260 -9.14 -13.93 -7.85
N VAL A 261 -9.00 -14.90 -6.96
CA VAL A 261 -10.11 -15.63 -6.36
C VAL A 261 -9.95 -15.50 -4.86
N ALA A 262 -10.90 -14.81 -4.21
CA ALA A 262 -10.91 -14.63 -2.78
C ALA A 262 -12.10 -15.35 -2.17
N PHE A 263 -11.84 -16.07 -1.10
CA PHE A 263 -12.80 -16.74 -0.29
C PHE A 263 -12.88 -16.07 1.08
N ASN A 264 -14.02 -15.46 1.38
CA ASN A 264 -14.29 -14.81 2.66
C ASN A 264 -15.26 -15.68 3.44
N GLN A 265 -14.88 -16.08 4.64
CA GLN A 265 -15.67 -16.93 5.52
C GLN A 265 -15.88 -16.25 6.87
N GLY A 266 -17.13 -15.90 7.17
CA GLY A 266 -17.60 -15.59 8.52
C GLY A 266 -18.06 -16.87 9.22
N PHE A 267 -17.79 -17.01 10.50
CA PHE A 267 -18.26 -18.10 11.36
C PHE A 267 -18.44 -17.58 12.79
N SER A 268 -19.09 -18.37 13.66
CA SER A 268 -19.42 -17.92 15.02
C SER A 268 -18.23 -17.53 15.87
N LEU A 269 -17.05 -18.08 15.56
CA LEU A 269 -15.79 -17.80 16.28
C LEU A 269 -14.96 -16.69 15.65
N GLY A 270 -15.37 -16.11 14.51
CA GLY A 270 -14.59 -15.07 13.84
C GLY A 270 -14.78 -15.04 12.33
N TRP A 271 -13.72 -14.70 11.62
CA TRP A 271 -13.71 -14.67 10.17
C TRP A 271 -12.31 -14.98 9.60
N ASN A 272 -12.28 -15.43 8.37
CA ASN A 272 -11.06 -15.69 7.61
C ASN A 272 -11.23 -15.30 6.15
N LYS A 273 -10.18 -14.76 5.54
CA LYS A 273 -10.07 -14.54 4.10
C LYS A 273 -8.89 -15.32 3.55
N THR A 274 -9.13 -16.06 2.48
CA THR A 274 -8.08 -16.70 1.67
C THR A 274 -8.17 -16.14 0.25
N GLU A 275 -7.07 -15.66 -0.29
CA GLU A 275 -7.05 -15.11 -1.66
C GLU A 275 -5.84 -15.66 -2.42
N ILE A 276 -6.10 -16.18 -3.62
CA ILE A 276 -5.09 -16.59 -4.59
C ILE A 276 -5.08 -15.57 -5.72
N ILE A 277 -3.90 -15.08 -6.06
CA ILE A 277 -3.71 -14.05 -7.07
C ILE A 277 -2.71 -14.57 -8.11
N TYR A 278 -3.05 -14.36 -9.37
CA TYR A 278 -2.15 -14.56 -10.51
C TYR A 278 -2.00 -13.25 -11.27
N ASP A 279 -0.78 -12.76 -11.35
CA ASP A 279 -0.40 -11.57 -12.12
C ASP A 279 0.43 -11.99 -13.32
N HIS A 280 0.19 -11.37 -14.47
CA HIS A 280 0.95 -11.62 -15.70
C HIS A 280 1.19 -10.32 -16.46
N GLY A 281 2.39 -10.14 -16.98
CA GLY A 281 2.77 -9.00 -17.80
C GLY A 281 3.71 -8.02 -17.12
N SER A 282 3.73 -6.80 -17.62
CA SER A 282 4.67 -5.75 -17.19
C SER A 282 4.55 -5.40 -15.71
N ASN A 283 5.69 -5.24 -15.06
CA ASN A 283 5.80 -4.74 -13.69
C ASN A 283 5.07 -5.54 -12.60
N VAL A 284 4.62 -6.75 -12.88
CA VAL A 284 3.98 -7.61 -11.89
C VAL A 284 4.90 -7.93 -10.71
N ASN A 285 6.19 -7.79 -10.90
CA ASN A 285 7.24 -8.01 -9.93
C ASN A 285 7.48 -6.82 -9.01
N TRP A 286 7.18 -5.61 -9.48
CA TRP A 286 7.40 -4.34 -8.79
C TRP A 286 6.12 -3.81 -8.15
N GLY A 287 5.08 -4.63 -8.10
CA GLY A 287 3.81 -4.24 -7.49
C GLY A 287 2.91 -3.42 -8.40
N ALA A 288 2.82 -3.78 -9.69
CA ALA A 288 1.92 -3.13 -10.65
C ALA A 288 0.50 -2.90 -10.13
N PHE A 289 0.02 -3.81 -9.28
CA PHE A 289 -1.30 -3.78 -8.65
C PHE A 289 -1.26 -3.54 -7.14
N GLY A 290 -0.11 -3.21 -6.57
CA GLY A 290 0.07 -2.92 -5.16
C GLY A 290 0.99 -1.73 -4.96
N ASN A 291 0.93 -1.12 -3.78
CA ASN A 291 1.85 -0.10 -3.29
C ASN A 291 2.19 1.04 -4.26
N GLY A 292 1.22 1.42 -5.11
CA GLY A 292 1.39 2.58 -5.96
C GLY A 292 1.33 2.33 -7.47
N GLY A 293 1.31 1.09 -7.97
CA GLY A 293 1.18 0.81 -9.41
C GLY A 293 2.28 1.44 -10.27
N TRP A 294 3.51 1.26 -9.85
CA TRP A 294 4.68 1.80 -10.54
C TRP A 294 4.84 1.17 -11.92
N ILE A 295 5.05 2.00 -12.93
CA ILE A 295 5.54 1.55 -14.24
C ILE A 295 7.04 1.83 -14.28
N ASP A 296 7.83 0.78 -14.25
CA ASP A 296 9.23 0.86 -14.64
C ASP A 296 9.36 0.43 -16.08
N PRO A 297 9.66 1.35 -17.01
CA PRO A 297 9.82 1.00 -18.42
C PRO A 297 11.02 0.08 -18.67
N SER A 298 12.03 0.09 -17.78
CA SER A 298 13.21 -0.78 -17.90
C SER A 298 12.92 -2.23 -17.54
N GLY A 299 11.86 -2.51 -16.80
CA GLY A 299 11.45 -3.84 -16.35
C GLY A 299 10.28 -4.46 -17.11
N CYS A 300 9.88 -3.90 -18.26
CA CYS A 300 8.68 -4.28 -18.99
C CYS A 300 8.83 -5.61 -19.76
N SER A 301 8.76 -6.73 -19.06
CA SER A 301 8.63 -8.05 -19.66
C SER A 301 7.17 -8.49 -19.72
N ASN A 302 6.66 -8.78 -20.93
CA ASN A 302 5.34 -9.41 -21.09
C ASN A 302 5.33 -10.91 -20.73
N LYS A 303 6.48 -11.48 -20.34
CA LYS A 303 6.60 -12.87 -19.87
C LYS A 303 6.61 -12.99 -18.36
N ALA A 304 6.71 -11.87 -17.63
CA ALA A 304 6.73 -11.89 -16.19
C ALA A 304 5.38 -12.35 -15.61
N TYR A 305 5.46 -13.16 -14.58
CA TYR A 305 4.28 -13.61 -13.84
C TYR A 305 4.58 -13.70 -12.36
N ARG A 306 3.51 -13.61 -11.54
CA ARG A 306 3.56 -13.76 -10.09
C ARG A 306 2.34 -14.53 -9.60
N TRP A 307 2.58 -15.50 -8.73
CA TRP A 307 1.56 -16.14 -7.90
C TRP A 307 1.67 -15.60 -6.48
N SER A 308 0.54 -15.32 -5.87
CA SER A 308 0.47 -14.94 -4.46
C SER A 308 -0.66 -15.67 -3.78
N LEU A 309 -0.42 -16.06 -2.52
CA LEU A 309 -1.41 -16.61 -1.62
C LEU A 309 -1.44 -15.75 -0.36
N PHE A 310 -2.64 -15.30 0.00
CA PHE A 310 -2.93 -14.62 1.26
C PHE A 310 -3.92 -15.46 2.06
N ASN A 311 -3.68 -15.57 3.36
CA ASN A 311 -4.66 -16.07 4.31
C ASN A 311 -4.56 -15.25 5.59
N PHE A 312 -5.63 -14.60 5.98
CA PHE A 312 -5.64 -13.76 7.17
C PHE A 312 -7.04 -13.69 7.79
N GLY A 313 -7.08 -13.44 9.08
CA GLY A 313 -8.32 -13.39 9.81
C GLY A 313 -8.13 -13.27 11.31
N VAL A 314 -9.25 -13.38 12.03
CA VAL A 314 -9.32 -13.41 13.50
C VAL A 314 -10.24 -14.52 13.92
N VAL A 315 -9.77 -15.36 14.84
CA VAL A 315 -10.52 -16.48 15.41
C VAL A 315 -10.54 -16.34 16.93
N ASN A 316 -11.73 -16.36 17.52
CA ASN A 316 -11.93 -16.35 18.97
C ASN A 316 -12.19 -17.78 19.45
N PHE A 317 -11.23 -18.41 20.08
CA PHE A 317 -11.38 -19.79 20.62
C PHE A 317 -12.26 -19.84 21.86
N THR A 318 -12.25 -18.74 22.63
CA THR A 318 -13.10 -18.53 23.80
C THR A 318 -13.51 -17.06 23.86
N GLU A 319 -14.37 -16.69 24.81
CA GLU A 319 -14.71 -15.29 25.09
C GLU A 319 -13.49 -14.41 25.45
N ARG A 320 -12.41 -15.02 25.95
CA ARG A 320 -11.22 -14.32 26.43
C ARG A 320 -9.96 -14.53 25.60
N PHE A 321 -9.95 -15.56 24.74
CA PHE A 321 -8.76 -15.95 24.00
C PHE A 321 -9.05 -16.03 22.51
N GLY A 322 -8.26 -15.34 21.72
CA GLY A 322 -8.33 -15.37 20.28
C GLY A 322 -6.95 -15.27 19.62
N LEU A 323 -6.96 -15.41 18.31
CA LEU A 323 -5.79 -15.37 17.44
C LEU A 323 -6.10 -14.56 16.19
N ALA A 324 -5.35 -13.50 15.98
CA ALA A 324 -5.24 -12.88 14.66
C ALA A 324 -4.04 -13.47 13.92
N HIS A 325 -4.15 -13.66 12.61
CA HIS A 325 -3.10 -14.28 11.82
C HIS A 325 -2.99 -13.65 10.44
N ASN A 326 -1.82 -13.74 9.85
CA ASN A 326 -1.54 -13.38 8.46
C ASN A 326 -0.47 -14.32 7.89
N LEU A 327 -0.80 -14.97 6.79
CA LEU A 327 0.10 -15.77 5.97
C LEU A 327 0.17 -15.11 4.58
N TYR A 328 1.38 -14.90 4.09
CA TYR A 328 1.64 -14.46 2.74
C TYR A 328 2.72 -15.32 2.09
N MET A 329 2.45 -15.75 0.88
CA MET A 329 3.42 -16.47 0.04
C MET A 329 3.39 -15.88 -1.35
N THR A 330 4.55 -15.72 -1.97
CA THR A 330 4.63 -15.29 -3.36
C THR A 330 5.77 -15.96 -4.11
N TYR A 331 5.56 -16.13 -5.39
CA TYR A 331 6.56 -16.56 -6.35
C TYR A 331 6.41 -15.79 -7.65
N SER A 332 7.48 -15.16 -8.13
CA SER A 332 7.50 -14.49 -9.42
C SER A 332 8.69 -14.94 -10.28
N SER A 333 8.52 -14.91 -11.58
CA SER A 333 9.55 -15.27 -12.57
C SER A 333 9.17 -14.75 -13.96
N GLY A 334 9.95 -15.07 -14.97
CA GLY A 334 9.69 -14.70 -16.36
C GLY A 334 10.22 -13.31 -16.73
N TYR A 335 11.21 -12.81 -16.00
CA TYR A 335 11.90 -11.56 -16.32
C TYR A 335 12.66 -11.68 -17.63
N ASP A 336 12.60 -10.66 -18.48
CA ASP A 336 13.34 -10.61 -19.73
C ASP A 336 14.72 -9.98 -19.46
N ASN A 337 15.77 -10.71 -19.83
CA ASN A 337 17.15 -10.28 -19.66
C ASN A 337 17.68 -9.44 -20.83
N THR A 338 16.85 -9.24 -21.87
CA THR A 338 17.28 -8.55 -23.11
C THR A 338 17.20 -7.03 -23.01
N ILE A 339 16.63 -6.52 -21.92
CA ILE A 339 16.61 -5.08 -21.68
C ILE A 339 17.99 -4.69 -21.15
N ASN A 340 18.66 -3.80 -21.85
CA ASN A 340 19.97 -3.26 -21.50
C ASN A 340 19.94 -2.60 -20.13
N SER A 341 20.01 -3.40 -19.08
CA SER A 341 20.26 -2.90 -17.76
C SER A 341 21.76 -2.67 -17.62
N THR A 342 22.15 -1.43 -17.41
CA THR A 342 23.50 -1.07 -17.00
C THR A 342 23.81 -1.54 -15.57
N ASN A 343 22.79 -2.08 -14.88
CA ASN A 343 22.95 -2.65 -13.55
C ASN A 343 23.49 -4.08 -13.65
N ALA A 344 24.51 -4.37 -12.87
CA ALA A 344 25.21 -5.65 -12.83
C ALA A 344 24.37 -6.84 -12.37
N THR A 345 23.09 -6.64 -12.04
CA THR A 345 22.21 -7.69 -11.52
C THR A 345 20.78 -7.54 -12.03
N ASP A 346 20.32 -8.48 -12.87
CA ASP A 346 18.92 -8.61 -13.27
C ASP A 346 18.23 -9.73 -12.50
N LYS A 347 17.01 -9.48 -12.04
CA LYS A 347 16.20 -10.50 -11.36
C LYS A 347 15.83 -11.63 -12.32
N LYS A 348 15.94 -12.88 -11.87
CA LYS A 348 15.45 -14.06 -12.55
C LYS A 348 14.18 -14.63 -11.94
N SER A 349 14.10 -14.63 -10.62
CA SER A 349 12.94 -15.08 -9.87
C SER A 349 12.97 -14.53 -8.45
N ASP A 350 11.81 -14.47 -7.86
CA ASP A 350 11.59 -13.94 -6.52
C ASP A 350 10.64 -14.84 -5.74
N LYS A 351 10.94 -15.12 -4.48
CA LYS A 351 10.12 -15.94 -3.58
C LYS A 351 10.05 -15.27 -2.23
N ALA A 352 8.86 -15.10 -1.69
CA ALA A 352 8.69 -14.65 -0.33
C ALA A 352 7.73 -15.58 0.44
N PHE A 353 8.01 -15.75 1.71
CA PHE A 353 7.14 -16.38 2.68
C PHE A 353 7.09 -15.53 3.94
N GLN A 354 5.91 -15.34 4.48
CA GLN A 354 5.68 -14.57 5.68
C GLN A 354 4.55 -15.19 6.49
N LEU A 355 4.78 -15.32 7.79
CA LEU A 355 3.77 -15.77 8.75
C LEU A 355 3.81 -14.85 9.96
N THR A 356 2.65 -14.30 10.33
CA THR A 356 2.46 -13.53 11.56
C THR A 356 1.29 -14.13 12.34
N LEU A 357 1.52 -14.41 13.61
CA LEU A 357 0.52 -14.92 14.55
C LEU A 357 0.45 -13.97 15.74
N ARG A 358 -0.74 -13.47 16.05
CA ARG A 358 -0.99 -12.56 17.18
C ARG A 358 -2.08 -13.13 18.09
N PRO A 359 -1.78 -14.09 18.97
CA PRO A 359 -2.68 -14.47 20.03
C PRO A 359 -2.91 -13.29 21.00
N PHE A 360 -4.14 -13.17 21.49
CA PHE A 360 -4.52 -12.20 22.48
C PHE A 360 -5.35 -12.85 23.59
N TYR A 361 -5.17 -12.35 24.82
CA TYR A 361 -5.85 -12.87 25.98
C TYR A 361 -6.39 -11.73 26.84
N GLN A 362 -7.69 -11.70 27.07
CA GLN A 362 -8.36 -10.73 27.92
C GLN A 362 -8.05 -10.99 29.41
N LEU A 363 -7.46 -10.01 30.09
CA LEU A 363 -7.22 -10.04 31.53
C LEU A 363 -8.41 -9.48 32.31
N THR A 364 -8.89 -8.31 31.89
CA THR A 364 -10.06 -7.62 32.44
C THR A 364 -10.97 -7.13 31.30
N LYS A 365 -12.07 -6.47 31.61
CA LYS A 365 -12.94 -5.87 30.58
C LYS A 365 -12.19 -4.88 29.68
N MET A 366 -11.20 -4.17 30.24
CA MET A 366 -10.48 -3.11 29.54
C MET A 366 -9.02 -3.44 29.24
N THR A 367 -8.52 -4.60 29.64
CA THR A 367 -7.09 -4.93 29.45
C THR A 367 -6.90 -6.32 28.87
N LYS A 368 -5.92 -6.45 27.97
CA LYS A 368 -5.51 -7.71 27.34
C LYS A 368 -3.99 -7.79 27.21
N LEU A 369 -3.47 -9.00 27.11
CA LEU A 369 -2.13 -9.27 26.61
C LEU A 369 -2.21 -9.66 25.15
N GLU A 370 -1.31 -9.11 24.35
CA GLU A 370 -1.07 -9.54 22.97
C GLU A 370 0.36 -10.01 22.83
N LEU A 371 0.54 -11.18 22.23
CA LEU A 371 1.85 -11.69 21.82
C LEU A 371 1.85 -11.75 20.31
N GLU A 372 2.88 -11.25 19.64
CA GLU A 372 3.02 -11.38 18.20
C GLU A 372 4.34 -12.03 17.85
N GLY A 373 4.24 -13.18 17.18
CA GLY A 373 5.36 -13.86 16.56
C GLY A 373 5.29 -13.69 15.05
N ALA A 374 6.37 -13.24 14.42
CA ALA A 374 6.46 -13.11 12.98
C ALA A 374 7.76 -13.71 12.43
N PHE A 375 7.62 -14.31 11.26
CA PHE A 375 8.73 -14.83 10.46
C PHE A 375 8.58 -14.40 9.01
N TYR A 376 9.68 -13.98 8.42
CA TYR A 376 9.76 -13.57 7.04
C TYR A 376 11.01 -14.10 6.38
N THR A 377 10.88 -14.57 5.14
CA THR A 377 12.02 -14.90 4.28
C THR A 377 11.72 -14.49 2.85
N HIS A 378 12.72 -13.93 2.20
CA HIS A 378 12.64 -13.50 0.82
C HIS A 378 13.91 -13.92 0.10
N THR A 379 13.78 -14.66 -0.99
CA THR A 379 14.89 -15.11 -1.83
C THR A 379 14.74 -14.54 -3.21
N THR A 380 15.70 -13.74 -3.63
CA THR A 380 15.82 -13.24 -4.99
C THR A 380 16.95 -13.98 -5.71
N LYS A 381 16.65 -14.55 -6.85
CA LYS A 381 17.66 -15.08 -7.77
C LYS A 381 17.87 -14.04 -8.86
N SER A 382 19.12 -13.60 -9.04
CA SER A 382 19.49 -12.60 -10.05
C SER A 382 20.55 -13.14 -10.99
N TYR A 383 20.57 -12.62 -12.21
CA TYR A 383 21.71 -12.79 -13.12
C TYR A 383 22.77 -11.74 -12.78
N PHE A 384 24.02 -12.05 -12.99
CA PHE A 384 25.10 -11.07 -12.89
C PHE A 384 26.00 -11.10 -14.13
N LYS A 385 26.50 -9.95 -14.50
CA LYS A 385 27.45 -9.76 -15.58
C LYS A 385 28.90 -9.84 -15.09
N ASN A 386 29.79 -10.23 -15.96
CA ASN A 386 31.22 -10.15 -15.71
C ASN A 386 31.71 -8.76 -16.18
N ASP A 387 32.25 -7.98 -15.25
CA ASP A 387 32.73 -6.61 -15.50
C ASP A 387 33.81 -6.52 -16.58
N ALA A 388 34.52 -7.64 -16.86
CA ALA A 388 35.62 -7.65 -17.82
C ALA A 388 35.17 -7.67 -19.30
N ASN A 389 33.96 -8.16 -19.62
CA ASN A 389 33.48 -8.35 -20.96
C ASN A 389 31.99 -8.10 -21.21
N ASP A 390 31.29 -7.51 -20.22
CA ASP A 390 29.86 -7.24 -20.23
C ASP A 390 28.97 -8.48 -20.56
N ALA A 391 29.51 -9.68 -20.33
CA ALA A 391 28.83 -10.93 -20.60
C ALA A 391 28.17 -11.47 -19.34
N TRP A 392 27.01 -12.13 -19.50
CA TRP A 392 26.33 -12.80 -18.40
C TRP A 392 27.17 -13.97 -17.86
N ALA A 393 27.61 -13.85 -16.62
CA ALA A 393 28.54 -14.78 -16.00
C ALA A 393 27.88 -15.87 -15.17
N GLY A 394 26.62 -15.68 -14.75
CA GLY A 394 25.92 -16.67 -13.93
C GLY A 394 24.71 -16.14 -13.17
N THR A 395 24.31 -16.86 -12.12
CA THR A 395 23.19 -16.48 -11.25
C THR A 395 23.66 -16.43 -9.79
N LYS A 396 23.15 -15.45 -9.05
CA LYS A 396 23.39 -15.26 -7.62
C LYS A 396 22.05 -15.30 -6.87
N ASN A 397 22.04 -15.87 -5.69
CA ASN A 397 20.88 -15.81 -4.77
C ASN A 397 21.16 -14.78 -3.68
N SER A 398 20.19 -13.93 -3.40
CA SER A 398 20.15 -13.05 -2.23
C SER A 398 19.02 -13.50 -1.32
N ASN A 399 19.31 -13.67 -0.03
CA ASN A 399 18.33 -14.12 0.96
C ASN A 399 18.16 -13.04 2.02
N ALA A 400 16.91 -12.59 2.20
CA ALA A 400 16.50 -11.75 3.31
C ALA A 400 15.71 -12.60 4.31
N GLN A 401 15.99 -12.45 5.61
CA GLN A 401 15.29 -13.15 6.69
C GLN A 401 15.08 -12.23 7.87
N GLY A 402 13.90 -12.29 8.46
CA GLY A 402 13.57 -11.57 9.66
C GLY A 402 12.64 -12.36 10.57
N GLN A 403 12.80 -12.16 11.87
CA GLN A 403 11.98 -12.74 12.93
C GLN A 403 11.65 -11.65 13.94
N LYS A 404 10.44 -11.69 14.46
CA LYS A 404 9.99 -10.79 15.51
C LYS A 404 9.23 -11.54 16.58
N LEU A 405 9.45 -11.13 17.81
CA LEU A 405 8.62 -11.50 18.95
C LEU A 405 8.29 -10.24 19.76
N SER A 406 7.02 -9.92 19.85
CA SER A 406 6.53 -8.74 20.60
C SER A 406 5.55 -9.18 21.66
N LEU A 407 5.67 -8.63 22.86
CA LEU A 407 4.69 -8.74 23.93
C LEU A 407 4.15 -7.35 24.26
N ALA A 408 2.84 -7.19 24.28
CA ALA A 408 2.19 -5.95 24.64
C ALA A 408 1.11 -6.14 25.74
N TYR A 409 1.10 -5.21 26.68
CA TYR A 409 -0.04 -4.98 27.58
C TYR A 409 -0.88 -3.87 26.97
N VAL A 410 -2.15 -4.18 26.68
CA VAL A 410 -3.05 -3.31 25.92
C VAL A 410 -4.21 -2.88 26.79
N ILE A 411 -4.51 -1.58 26.77
CA ILE A 411 -5.70 -0.98 27.39
C ILE A 411 -6.64 -0.55 26.27
N SER A 412 -7.89 -1.03 26.29
CA SER A 412 -8.93 -0.68 25.31
C SER A 412 -10.32 -0.74 25.95
N PRO A 413 -11.36 -0.10 25.39
CA PRO A 413 -12.71 -0.10 25.93
C PRO A 413 -13.34 -1.50 26.06
N ASP A 414 -13.02 -2.41 25.14
CA ASP A 414 -13.46 -3.80 25.14
C ASP A 414 -12.29 -4.72 24.79
N ALA A 415 -11.64 -5.25 25.80
CA ALA A 415 -10.47 -6.10 25.61
C ALA A 415 -10.77 -7.51 25.09
N SER A 416 -12.03 -7.93 25.05
CA SER A 416 -12.47 -9.19 24.43
C SER A 416 -12.47 -9.11 22.90
N ASN A 417 -12.63 -7.91 22.36
CA ASN A 417 -12.68 -7.65 20.94
C ASN A 417 -11.29 -7.21 20.43
N PHE A 418 -10.74 -7.97 19.49
CA PHE A 418 -9.48 -7.62 18.81
C PHE A 418 -9.51 -6.24 18.17
N TRP A 419 -10.67 -5.83 17.64
CA TRP A 419 -10.85 -4.57 16.90
C TRP A 419 -11.20 -3.38 17.77
N SER A 420 -11.30 -3.56 19.09
CA SER A 420 -11.68 -2.46 19.99
C SER A 420 -10.63 -1.35 20.01
N LYS A 421 -11.08 -0.14 19.72
CA LYS A 421 -10.29 1.10 19.78
C LYS A 421 -11.11 2.18 20.50
N PRO A 422 -10.47 3.20 21.09
CA PRO A 422 -9.01 3.46 21.11
C PRO A 422 -8.25 2.43 21.94
N GLU A 423 -6.95 2.30 21.69
CA GLU A 423 -6.09 1.47 22.54
C GLU A 423 -4.75 2.14 22.84
N ILE A 424 -4.18 1.78 23.98
CA ILE A 424 -2.81 2.13 24.37
C ILE A 424 -2.09 0.82 24.64
N GLN A 425 -0.94 0.65 23.99
CA GLN A 425 -0.10 -0.54 24.08
C GLN A 425 1.22 -0.19 24.75
N PHE A 426 1.61 -0.93 25.80
CA PHE A 426 2.94 -0.93 26.39
C PHE A 426 3.63 -2.21 25.89
N PHE A 427 4.73 -2.08 25.17
CA PHE A 427 5.32 -3.22 24.49
C PHE A 427 6.81 -3.39 24.71
N VAL A 428 7.24 -4.63 24.54
CA VAL A 428 8.65 -5.01 24.31
C VAL A 428 8.71 -5.89 23.07
N THR A 429 9.65 -5.60 22.19
CA THR A 429 9.84 -6.29 20.91
C THR A 429 11.29 -6.73 20.77
N TYR A 430 11.49 -8.01 20.44
CA TYR A 430 12.75 -8.56 19.99
C TYR A 430 12.73 -8.78 18.49
N LEU A 431 13.74 -8.30 17.80
CA LEU A 431 13.95 -8.47 16.36
C LEU A 431 15.25 -9.21 16.12
N HIS A 432 15.22 -10.16 15.19
CA HIS A 432 16.37 -10.90 14.70
C HIS A 432 16.29 -11.04 13.17
N GLY A 433 17.40 -10.84 12.49
CA GLY A 433 17.45 -11.02 11.04
C GLY A 433 18.85 -10.84 10.47
N ASN A 434 18.99 -11.14 9.18
CA ASN A 434 20.21 -10.84 8.44
C ASN A 434 20.15 -9.43 7.86
N GLU A 435 21.29 -8.91 7.38
CA GLU A 435 21.44 -7.56 6.84
C GLU A 435 20.47 -7.25 5.69
N ASN A 436 20.10 -8.24 4.89
CA ASN A 436 19.16 -8.08 3.80
C ASN A 436 17.69 -8.10 4.26
N GLY A 437 17.42 -8.60 5.47
CA GLY A 437 16.07 -8.76 6.02
C GLY A 437 15.67 -7.72 7.05
N LEU A 438 16.66 -7.07 7.65
CA LEU A 438 16.48 -6.02 8.64
C LEU A 438 17.55 -4.96 8.39
N GLU A 439 17.37 -4.14 7.37
CA GLU A 439 18.17 -2.93 7.22
C GLU A 439 17.75 -1.92 8.28
N PHE A 440 18.42 -1.95 9.41
CA PHE A 440 18.42 -0.84 10.36
C PHE A 440 19.31 0.28 9.81
N SER A 441 18.86 0.96 8.76
CA SER A 441 19.57 2.14 8.32
C SER A 441 19.26 3.28 9.29
N GLU A 442 20.29 3.85 9.90
CA GLU A 442 20.19 5.12 10.64
C GLU A 442 19.72 6.28 9.74
N TYR A 443 19.66 6.06 8.44
CA TYR A 443 19.21 7.01 7.43
C TYR A 443 18.20 6.29 6.53
N GLY A 444 16.93 6.71 6.67
CA GLY A 444 15.81 6.21 5.86
C GLY A 444 16.10 6.24 4.36
N SER A 445 16.48 5.12 3.83
CA SER A 445 16.49 4.88 2.39
C SER A 445 16.23 3.40 2.14
N SER A 446 15.29 3.19 1.23
CA SER A 446 14.94 1.92 0.62
C SER A 446 16.08 0.93 0.48
N ALA A 447 15.80 -0.34 0.66
CA ALA A 447 16.64 -1.54 0.69
C ALA A 447 17.60 -1.79 -0.51
N TYR A 448 18.02 -0.77 -1.21
CA TYR A 448 19.04 -0.80 -2.25
C TYR A 448 19.87 0.49 -2.24
N GLN A 449 20.66 0.72 -1.20
CA GLN A 449 21.82 1.60 -1.37
C GLN A 449 23.02 0.74 -1.79
N ILE A 450 23.30 0.71 -3.08
CA ILE A 450 24.64 0.44 -3.56
C ILE A 450 25.47 1.65 -3.12
N HIS A 451 26.22 1.50 -2.04
CA HIS A 451 27.25 2.49 -1.68
C HIS A 451 28.34 2.36 -2.75
N VAL A 452 28.27 3.21 -3.76
CA VAL A 452 29.36 3.35 -4.74
C VAL A 452 30.37 4.28 -4.10
N ASP A 453 31.36 3.69 -3.44
CA ASP A 453 32.58 4.41 -3.12
C ASP A 453 33.26 4.74 -4.45
N SER A 454 33.50 6.01 -4.74
CA SER A 454 33.93 6.55 -6.05
C SER A 454 35.31 6.09 -6.53
N ALA A 455 35.91 5.07 -5.93
CA ALA A 455 37.22 4.58 -6.28
C ALA A 455 37.39 3.05 -6.33
N SER A 456 36.35 2.27 -6.12
CA SER A 456 36.47 0.80 -6.09
C SER A 456 35.22 0.14 -6.65
N ALA A 457 35.37 -0.98 -7.32
CA ALA A 457 34.29 -1.83 -7.80
C ALA A 457 33.22 -2.06 -6.70
N PRO A 458 31.94 -2.16 -7.03
CA PRO A 458 30.88 -2.33 -6.05
C PRO A 458 31.17 -3.59 -5.21
N VAL A 459 31.44 -3.40 -3.92
CA VAL A 459 31.55 -4.51 -2.98
C VAL A 459 30.15 -4.98 -2.70
N ILE A 460 29.75 -6.08 -3.32
CA ILE A 460 28.49 -6.76 -3.00
C ILE A 460 28.71 -7.42 -1.64
N HIS A 461 28.23 -6.81 -0.58
CA HIS A 461 28.18 -7.43 0.73
C HIS A 461 27.19 -8.58 0.69
N GLU A 462 27.69 -9.81 0.76
CA GLU A 462 26.86 -10.96 1.04
C GLU A 462 26.40 -10.84 2.49
N GLY A 463 25.09 -10.64 2.70
CA GLY A 463 24.49 -10.49 4.03
C GLY A 463 24.70 -11.72 4.89
N THR A 464 25.85 -11.81 5.54
CA THR A 464 26.22 -12.87 6.49
C THR A 464 26.10 -12.42 7.94
N LYS A 465 25.99 -11.12 8.19
CA LYS A 465 25.82 -10.60 9.54
C LYS A 465 24.35 -10.69 9.97
N THR A 466 24.15 -11.23 11.15
CA THR A 466 22.85 -11.22 11.83
C THR A 466 22.79 -10.06 12.81
N THR A 467 21.63 -9.40 12.83
CA THR A 467 21.37 -8.29 13.75
C THR A 467 20.32 -8.70 14.76
N ASN A 468 20.56 -8.38 16.03
CA ASN A 468 19.59 -8.55 17.12
C ASN A 468 19.30 -7.19 17.73
N THR A 469 18.05 -6.90 18.01
CA THR A 469 17.68 -5.69 18.74
C THR A 469 16.48 -5.91 19.63
N VAL A 470 16.47 -5.17 20.75
CA VAL A 470 15.33 -5.10 21.66
C VAL A 470 14.81 -3.67 21.66
N ILE A 471 13.51 -3.51 21.52
CA ILE A 471 12.81 -2.24 21.51
C ILE A 471 11.71 -2.32 22.58
N PHE A 472 11.51 -1.25 23.32
CA PHE A 472 10.35 -1.09 24.19
C PHE A 472 9.76 0.29 24.00
N GLY A 473 8.46 0.40 24.22
CA GLY A 473 7.77 1.66 24.00
C GLY A 473 6.30 1.65 24.38
N VAL A 474 5.68 2.75 24.02
CA VAL A 474 4.23 2.97 24.18
C VAL A 474 3.67 3.44 22.84
N HIS A 475 2.55 2.85 22.44
CA HIS A 475 1.85 3.16 21.21
C HIS A 475 0.38 3.37 21.47
N GLY A 476 -0.22 4.38 20.86
CA GLY A 476 -1.65 4.65 20.87
C GLY A 476 -2.24 4.56 19.49
N GLU A 477 -3.39 3.91 19.36
CA GLU A 477 -4.14 3.83 18.11
C GLU A 477 -5.63 4.06 18.35
N ALA A 478 -6.27 4.84 17.50
CA ALA A 478 -7.68 5.11 17.55
C ALA A 478 -8.30 5.19 16.15
N TRP A 479 -9.54 4.74 16.04
CA TRP A 479 -10.46 5.09 14.96
C TRP A 479 -11.85 5.33 15.50
N TRP A 480 -12.63 6.19 14.83
CA TRP A 480 -13.98 6.59 15.23
C TRP A 480 -14.85 6.90 14.03
#